data_81762969e2a3d8172126eb0963637613
#
_entry.id   81762969e2a3d8172126eb0963637613
#
_cell.length_a   1.000
_cell.length_b   1.000
_cell.length_c   1.000
_cell.angle_alpha   90.00
_cell.angle_beta   90.00
_cell.angle_gamma   90.00
#
_symmetry.space_group_name_H-M   'P 1'
#
loop_
_entity.id
_entity.type
_entity.pdbx_description
1 polymer ?
#
loop_
_entity_poly.entity_id
_entity_poly.type
_entity_poly.pdbx_seq_one_letter_code
_entity_poly.pdbx_strand_id
1 'polypeptide(L)'
;AIFLWFGVTADQQPDELTFPDELADTEHFSNFLCTAAWKCNYQYALENVMDPMHGTYLHSSSHSMAEGDRKADMVLQPTKTGFIFEKKGQSGVNFDWVELGNSGTCWMRLSIPYKKRFGPGGHFFIVGMVVPEDNDNCRVFFWRIRRVQGWQRDMWRFMYRNRLEKLHWE
;
A
#
# COMPACT_ATOMS: atom_id res chain seq x y z
N ALA A 1 7.87 14.80 1.11
CA ALA A 1 7.90 14.45 -0.31
C ALA A 1 7.70 15.71 -1.15
N ILE A 2 8.24 15.72 -2.35
CA ILE A 2 8.05 16.79 -3.34
C ILE A 2 7.29 16.15 -4.49
N PHE A 3 6.17 16.77 -4.88
CA PHE A 3 5.37 16.36 -6.03
C PHE A 3 5.51 17.41 -7.12
N LEU A 4 5.67 16.99 -8.35
CA LEU A 4 5.79 17.85 -9.51
C LEU A 4 4.56 17.65 -10.38
N TRP A 5 3.95 18.77 -10.79
CA TRP A 5 2.86 18.78 -11.74
C TRP A 5 3.39 19.09 -13.15
N PHE A 6 3.03 18.23 -14.10
CA PHE A 6 3.37 18.38 -15.51
C PHE A 6 2.09 18.59 -16.31
N GLY A 7 1.45 19.75 -16.11
CA GLY A 7 0.26 20.13 -16.87
C GLY A 7 0.55 20.40 -18.32
N VAL A 8 -0.42 20.19 -19.20
CA VAL A 8 -0.28 20.40 -20.65
C VAL A 8 -0.37 21.90 -20.98
N THR A 9 -1.08 22.68 -20.19
CA THR A 9 -1.23 24.14 -20.35
C THR A 9 -1.09 24.86 -19.02
N ALA A 10 -0.67 26.14 -19.05
CA ALA A 10 -0.45 26.95 -17.84
C ALA A 10 -1.75 27.20 -17.04
N ASP A 11 -2.90 27.08 -17.66
CA ASP A 11 -4.21 27.32 -17.07
C ASP A 11 -4.79 26.07 -16.38
N GLN A 12 -4.20 24.90 -16.58
CA GLN A 12 -4.59 23.68 -15.88
C GLN A 12 -3.96 23.67 -14.50
N GLN A 13 -4.78 23.82 -13.48
CA GLN A 13 -4.35 23.60 -12.11
C GLN A 13 -4.48 22.11 -11.77
N PRO A 14 -3.52 21.54 -11.03
CA PRO A 14 -3.68 20.19 -10.52
C PRO A 14 -4.86 20.12 -9.55
N ASP A 15 -5.51 18.98 -9.51
CA ASP A 15 -6.45 18.68 -8.44
C ASP A 15 -5.74 18.73 -7.08
N GLU A 16 -6.51 18.99 -6.03
CA GLU A 16 -5.95 18.95 -4.68
C GLU A 16 -5.34 17.58 -4.39
N LEU A 17 -4.09 17.57 -3.91
CA LEU A 17 -3.41 16.35 -3.51
C LEU A 17 -4.11 15.75 -2.28
N THR A 18 -4.70 14.59 -2.47
CA THR A 18 -5.31 13.83 -1.39
C THR A 18 -4.48 12.60 -1.06
N PHE A 19 -4.38 12.30 0.23
CA PHE A 19 -3.69 11.12 0.75
C PHE A 19 -4.59 10.39 1.74
N PRO A 20 -4.39 9.07 1.93
CA PRO A 20 -5.04 8.34 3.01
C PRO A 20 -4.72 8.94 4.38
N ASP A 21 -5.72 8.96 5.27
CA ASP A 21 -5.61 9.54 6.61
C ASP A 21 -4.43 8.96 7.40
N GLU A 22 -4.15 7.67 7.25
CA GLU A 22 -3.04 7.00 7.93
C GLU A 22 -1.66 7.57 7.56
N LEU A 23 -1.54 8.17 6.39
CA LEU A 23 -0.31 8.83 5.97
C LEU A 23 -0.25 10.28 6.45
N ALA A 24 -1.40 10.94 6.55
CA ALA A 24 -1.53 12.33 6.99
C ALA A 24 -1.48 12.48 8.52
N ASP A 25 -2.13 11.57 9.25
CA ASP A 25 -2.20 11.58 10.73
C ASP A 25 -0.91 11.05 11.37
N THR A 26 0.04 11.96 11.58
CA THR A 26 1.33 11.63 12.24
C THR A 26 1.24 11.49 13.75
N GLU A 27 0.13 11.84 14.37
CA GLU A 27 -0.08 11.69 15.80
C GLU A 27 -0.39 10.24 16.17
N HIS A 28 -1.33 9.60 15.45
CA HIS A 28 -1.78 8.24 15.76
C HIS A 28 -1.05 7.16 14.96
N PHE A 29 -0.42 7.53 13.85
CA PHE A 29 0.28 6.59 12.99
C PHE A 29 1.77 6.89 12.90
N SER A 30 2.55 5.83 12.84
CA SER A 30 3.97 5.92 12.49
C SER A 30 4.16 5.35 11.10
N ASN A 31 4.88 6.09 10.27
CA ASN A 31 5.21 5.66 8.92
C ASN A 31 6.70 5.80 8.62
N PHE A 32 7.15 5.10 7.61
CA PHE A 32 8.44 5.31 6.95
C PHE A 32 8.35 4.85 5.50
N LEU A 33 9.15 5.49 4.67
CA LEU A 33 9.21 5.24 3.25
C LEU A 33 10.25 4.16 2.93
N CYS A 34 9.82 3.18 2.12
CA CYS A 34 10.68 2.24 1.42
C CYS A 34 10.60 2.54 -0.08
N THR A 35 11.70 2.39 -0.80
CA THR A 35 11.74 2.59 -2.24
C THR A 35 12.60 1.52 -2.91
N ALA A 36 12.20 1.10 -4.09
CA ALA A 36 12.95 0.18 -4.92
C ALA A 36 12.76 0.52 -6.41
N ALA A 37 13.76 0.19 -7.21
CA ALA A 37 13.63 0.17 -8.66
C ALA A 37 13.19 -1.23 -9.10
N TRP A 38 12.13 -1.30 -9.87
CA TRP A 38 11.63 -2.54 -10.45
C TRP A 38 11.87 -2.56 -11.95
N LYS A 39 12.40 -3.68 -12.43
CA LYS A 39 12.69 -3.91 -13.85
C LYS A 39 11.43 -4.42 -14.56
N CYS A 40 10.42 -3.60 -14.63
CA CYS A 40 9.20 -3.85 -15.37
C CYS A 40 8.50 -2.53 -15.70
N ASN A 41 7.60 -2.59 -16.69
CA ASN A 41 6.72 -1.47 -16.97
C ASN A 41 5.85 -1.15 -15.73
N TYR A 42 5.63 0.13 -15.48
CA TYR A 42 4.87 0.59 -14.31
C TYR A 42 3.44 0.03 -14.25
N GLN A 43 2.82 -0.26 -15.38
CA GLN A 43 1.48 -0.85 -15.44
C GLN A 43 1.45 -2.25 -14.81
N TYR A 44 2.45 -3.09 -15.10
CA TYR A 44 2.55 -4.42 -14.47
C TYR A 44 2.75 -4.34 -12.95
N ALA A 45 3.55 -3.37 -12.51
CA ALA A 45 3.73 -3.12 -11.08
C ALA A 45 2.41 -2.69 -10.42
N LEU A 46 1.65 -1.81 -11.08
CA LEU A 46 0.36 -1.32 -10.61
C LEU A 46 -0.66 -2.47 -10.56
N GLU A 47 -0.79 -3.24 -11.63
CA GLU A 47 -1.69 -4.39 -11.72
C GLU A 47 -1.39 -5.42 -10.63
N ASN A 48 -0.11 -5.75 -10.40
CA ASN A 48 0.27 -6.68 -9.35
C ASN A 48 -0.12 -6.19 -7.95
N VAL A 49 0.08 -4.93 -7.64
CA VAL A 49 -0.29 -4.39 -6.32
C VAL A 49 -1.80 -4.25 -6.17
N MET A 50 -2.51 -3.99 -7.26
CA MET A 50 -3.97 -3.86 -7.28
C MET A 50 -4.73 -5.18 -7.26
N ASP A 51 -4.04 -6.33 -7.38
CA ASP A 51 -4.66 -7.66 -7.29
C ASP A 51 -4.60 -8.23 -5.87
N PRO A 52 -5.71 -8.21 -5.08
CA PRO A 52 -5.72 -8.82 -3.76
C PRO A 52 -5.61 -10.35 -3.79
N MET A 53 -5.83 -10.99 -4.94
CA MET A 53 -5.74 -12.43 -5.07
C MET A 53 -4.31 -12.95 -5.17
N HIS A 54 -3.37 -12.16 -5.74
CA HIS A 54 -1.99 -12.61 -5.91
C HIS A 54 -1.33 -13.01 -4.59
N GLY A 55 -1.66 -12.34 -3.49
CA GLY A 55 -1.11 -12.66 -2.16
C GLY A 55 -1.35 -14.10 -1.74
N THR A 56 -2.55 -14.63 -2.01
CA THR A 56 -2.93 -16.01 -1.67
C THR A 56 -2.18 -17.06 -2.50
N TYR A 57 -1.75 -16.71 -3.71
CA TYR A 57 -1.05 -17.62 -4.62
C TYR A 57 0.46 -17.45 -4.58
N LEU A 58 0.95 -16.22 -4.63
CA LEU A 58 2.38 -15.93 -4.81
C LEU A 58 3.12 -15.76 -3.47
N HIS A 59 2.43 -15.30 -2.43
CA HIS A 59 3.03 -15.11 -1.10
C HIS A 59 2.69 -16.25 -0.14
N SER A 60 2.77 -17.49 -0.61
CA SER A 60 2.41 -18.69 0.18
C SER A 60 3.27 -18.90 1.43
N SER A 61 4.47 -18.34 1.48
CA SER A 61 5.34 -18.35 2.65
C SER A 61 5.03 -17.25 3.67
N SER A 62 4.23 -16.25 3.28
CA SER A 62 3.82 -15.18 4.19
C SER A 62 2.63 -15.64 5.03
N HIS A 63 2.80 -15.67 6.34
CA HIS A 63 1.76 -16.08 7.29
C HIS A 63 0.54 -15.14 7.36
N SER A 64 0.59 -13.97 6.77
CA SER A 64 -0.53 -13.03 6.69
C SER A 64 -1.12 -12.93 5.29
N MET A 65 -0.33 -13.11 4.25
CA MET A 65 -0.77 -12.95 2.87
C MET A 65 -1.20 -14.27 2.21
N ALA A 66 -0.79 -15.41 2.76
CA ALA A 66 -1.18 -16.74 2.27
C ALA A 66 -2.57 -17.19 2.71
N GLU A 67 -3.13 -16.55 3.74
CA GLU A 67 -4.47 -16.88 4.25
C GLU A 67 -5.55 -16.33 3.30
N GLY A 68 -6.73 -16.94 3.32
CA GLY A 68 -7.90 -16.49 2.57
C GLY A 68 -8.37 -17.47 1.52
N ASP A 69 -9.58 -17.24 1.04
CA ASP A 69 -10.21 -18.09 0.03
C ASP A 69 -9.65 -17.79 -1.37
N ARG A 70 -9.12 -18.80 -2.02
CA ARG A 70 -8.59 -18.73 -3.38
C ARG A 70 -9.66 -18.62 -4.49
N LYS A 71 -10.91 -18.78 -4.11
CA LYS A 71 -12.08 -18.74 -5.03
C LYS A 71 -13.04 -17.61 -4.67
N ALA A 72 -12.59 -16.64 -3.87
CA ALA A 72 -13.44 -15.53 -3.51
C ALA A 72 -13.83 -14.72 -4.76
N ASP A 73 -15.10 -14.35 -4.84
CA ASP A 73 -15.56 -13.38 -5.81
C ASP A 73 -14.94 -12.01 -5.51
N MET A 74 -14.65 -11.28 -6.57
CA MET A 74 -14.12 -9.92 -6.45
C MET A 74 -15.21 -8.89 -6.69
N VAL A 75 -15.20 -7.82 -5.90
CA VAL A 75 -16.15 -6.71 -5.99
C VAL A 75 -15.39 -5.40 -6.17
N LEU A 76 -15.85 -4.59 -7.11
CA LEU A 76 -15.37 -3.22 -7.32
C LEU A 76 -16.36 -2.25 -6.70
N GLN A 77 -15.88 -1.40 -5.78
CA GLN A 77 -16.69 -0.37 -5.14
C GLN A 77 -16.10 1.01 -5.47
N PRO A 78 -16.89 1.95 -6.04
CA PRO A 78 -16.42 3.31 -6.28
C PRO A 78 -16.22 4.05 -4.96
N THR A 79 -15.19 4.87 -4.89
CA THR A 79 -14.93 5.82 -3.81
C THR A 79 -15.01 7.26 -4.33
N LYS A 80 -14.88 8.24 -3.46
CA LYS A 80 -14.85 9.66 -3.86
C LYS A 80 -13.68 9.97 -4.80
N THR A 81 -12.56 9.30 -4.66
CA THR A 81 -11.30 9.60 -5.36
C THR A 81 -10.81 8.48 -6.26
N GLY A 82 -11.56 7.38 -6.38
CA GLY A 82 -11.15 6.22 -7.16
C GLY A 82 -12.05 5.02 -6.92
N PHE A 83 -11.48 3.89 -6.53
CA PHE A 83 -12.24 2.67 -6.24
C PHE A 83 -11.51 1.74 -5.26
N ILE A 84 -12.29 0.86 -4.62
CA ILE A 84 -11.79 -0.26 -3.84
C ILE A 84 -12.09 -1.54 -4.60
N PHE A 85 -11.10 -2.42 -4.68
CA PHE A 85 -11.20 -3.77 -5.19
C PHE A 85 -11.02 -4.75 -4.05
N GLU A 86 -12.04 -5.55 -3.73
CA GLU A 86 -12.07 -6.38 -2.53
C GLU A 86 -12.59 -7.80 -2.77
N LYS A 87 -12.19 -8.71 -1.89
CA LYS A 87 -12.71 -10.09 -1.83
C LYS A 87 -14.05 -10.10 -1.10
N LYS A 88 -15.09 -10.54 -1.78
CA LYS A 88 -16.44 -10.63 -1.21
C LYS A 88 -16.49 -11.62 -0.06
N GLY A 89 -17.08 -11.19 1.06
CA GLY A 89 -17.27 -12.03 2.22
C GLY A 89 -16.02 -12.37 3.03
N GLN A 90 -14.89 -11.73 2.71
CA GLN A 90 -13.66 -11.78 3.51
C GLN A 90 -13.36 -10.41 4.10
N SER A 91 -13.05 -10.37 5.38
CA SER A 91 -12.66 -9.14 6.06
C SER A 91 -11.67 -9.47 7.16
N GLY A 92 -10.54 -8.77 7.15
CA GLY A 92 -9.48 -8.95 8.14
C GLY A 92 -8.68 -10.25 7.98
N VAL A 93 -8.77 -10.89 6.83
CA VAL A 93 -8.04 -12.11 6.47
C VAL A 93 -7.19 -11.81 5.26
N ASN A 94 -5.87 -11.94 5.37
CA ASN A 94 -4.95 -11.61 4.30
C ASN A 94 -5.05 -10.11 3.94
N PHE A 95 -4.49 -9.69 2.81
CA PHE A 95 -4.92 -8.43 2.27
C PHE A 95 -6.11 -8.67 1.33
N ASP A 96 -7.26 -8.39 1.85
CA ASP A 96 -8.55 -8.72 1.27
C ASP A 96 -9.12 -7.61 0.37
N TRP A 97 -8.52 -6.43 0.41
CA TRP A 97 -8.89 -5.28 -0.41
C TRP A 97 -7.69 -4.41 -0.77
N VAL A 98 -7.80 -3.73 -1.89
CA VAL A 98 -6.88 -2.67 -2.33
C VAL A 98 -7.69 -1.47 -2.82
N GLU A 99 -7.32 -0.28 -2.41
CA GLU A 99 -7.90 0.98 -2.87
C GLU A 99 -6.93 1.68 -3.82
N LEU A 100 -7.47 2.16 -4.93
CA LEU A 100 -6.80 3.10 -5.83
C LEU A 100 -7.43 4.47 -5.65
N GLY A 101 -6.63 5.45 -5.30
CA GLY A 101 -6.98 6.86 -5.30
C GLY A 101 -6.33 7.57 -6.49
N ASN A 102 -7.07 8.42 -7.15
CA ASN A 102 -6.63 9.20 -8.30
C ASN A 102 -7.13 10.64 -8.23
N SER A 103 -6.79 11.34 -7.15
CA SER A 103 -7.07 12.77 -6.99
C SER A 103 -5.78 13.54 -6.81
N GLY A 104 -5.39 14.26 -7.84
CA GLY A 104 -4.13 15.01 -7.91
C GLY A 104 -2.88 14.15 -8.05
N THR A 105 -2.91 12.92 -7.57
CA THR A 105 -1.86 11.90 -7.76
C THR A 105 -2.45 10.50 -7.65
N CYS A 106 -1.84 9.54 -8.33
CA CYS A 106 -2.24 8.15 -8.26
C CYS A 106 -1.53 7.47 -7.08
N TRP A 107 -2.31 6.94 -6.14
CA TRP A 107 -1.79 6.16 -5.02
C TRP A 107 -2.63 4.89 -4.81
N MET A 108 -2.00 3.86 -4.28
CA MET A 108 -2.64 2.62 -3.87
C MET A 108 -2.56 2.50 -2.36
N ARG A 109 -3.61 1.94 -1.75
CA ARG A 109 -3.67 1.68 -0.32
C ARG A 109 -4.17 0.28 -0.07
N LEU A 110 -3.53 -0.43 0.83
CA LEU A 110 -3.96 -1.75 1.27
C LEU A 110 -3.68 -1.93 2.76
N SER A 111 -4.35 -2.93 3.34
CA SER A 111 -4.20 -3.27 4.75
C SER A 111 -3.85 -4.76 4.88
N ILE A 112 -2.81 -5.05 5.65
CA ILE A 112 -2.43 -6.41 6.01
C ILE A 112 -2.83 -6.61 7.47
N PRO A 113 -3.74 -7.54 7.80
CA PRO A 113 -4.11 -7.82 9.17
C PRO A 113 -2.94 -8.45 9.93
N TYR A 114 -2.73 -7.98 11.15
CA TYR A 114 -1.70 -8.49 12.05
C TYR A 114 -2.33 -9.04 13.32
N LYS A 115 -1.96 -10.28 13.66
CA LYS A 115 -2.38 -10.90 14.91
C LYS A 115 -1.74 -10.17 16.10
N LYS A 116 -2.45 -10.01 17.20
CA LYS A 116 -1.98 -9.30 18.42
C LYS A 116 -0.62 -9.80 18.93
N ARG A 117 -0.30 -11.10 18.74
CA ARG A 117 0.99 -11.68 19.13
C ARG A 117 2.21 -11.08 18.43
N PHE A 118 2.01 -10.38 17.30
CA PHE A 118 3.08 -9.72 16.55
C PHE A 118 3.26 -8.25 16.95
N GLY A 119 2.64 -7.82 18.03
CA GLY A 119 2.81 -6.51 18.62
C GLY A 119 1.58 -5.60 18.48
N PRO A 120 1.65 -4.43 19.10
CA PRO A 120 0.55 -3.46 19.12
C PRO A 120 0.30 -2.83 17.76
N GLY A 121 -0.83 -2.14 17.62
CA GLY A 121 -1.16 -1.29 16.47
C GLY A 121 -2.07 -1.94 15.42
N GLY A 122 -2.43 -3.22 15.57
CA GLY A 122 -3.39 -3.88 14.68
C GLY A 122 -2.88 -4.01 13.23
N HIS A 123 -3.68 -3.54 12.28
CA HIS A 123 -3.37 -3.62 10.86
C HIS A 123 -2.07 -2.89 10.50
N PHE A 124 -1.39 -3.43 9.52
CA PHE A 124 -0.24 -2.83 8.88
C PHE A 124 -0.72 -2.27 7.52
N PHE A 125 -0.65 -0.97 7.35
CA PHE A 125 -1.06 -0.33 6.11
C PHE A 125 0.13 -0.10 5.20
N ILE A 126 -0.11 -0.21 3.92
CA ILE A 126 0.81 0.19 2.87
C ILE A 126 0.10 1.23 2.01
N VAL A 127 0.72 2.38 1.84
CA VAL A 127 0.35 3.34 0.80
C VAL A 127 1.47 3.31 -0.23
N GLY A 128 1.13 3.09 -1.48
CA GLY A 128 2.10 2.91 -2.55
C GLY A 128 1.89 3.89 -3.69
N MET A 129 2.99 4.26 -4.33
CA MET A 129 3.00 4.99 -5.60
C MET A 129 4.00 4.30 -6.53
N VAL A 130 3.62 4.16 -7.78
CA VAL A 130 4.48 3.63 -8.84
C VAL A 130 4.74 4.74 -9.84
N VAL A 131 6.01 5.06 -10.04
CA VAL A 131 6.46 6.12 -10.94
C VAL A 131 7.20 5.49 -12.11
N PRO A 132 6.76 5.67 -13.36
CA PRO A 132 7.51 5.20 -14.52
C PRO A 132 8.84 5.92 -14.64
N GLU A 133 9.92 5.18 -14.91
CA GLU A 133 11.22 5.74 -15.30
C GLU A 133 11.39 5.67 -16.83
N ASP A 134 11.01 4.54 -17.42
CA ASP A 134 10.92 4.29 -18.87
C ASP A 134 9.92 3.17 -19.16
N ASN A 135 9.95 2.61 -20.37
CA ASN A 135 9.02 1.55 -20.77
C ASN A 135 9.22 0.22 -20.00
N ASP A 136 10.43 -0.04 -19.52
CA ASP A 136 10.83 -1.31 -18.92
C ASP A 136 11.19 -1.20 -17.44
N ASN A 137 11.20 0.02 -16.90
CA ASN A 137 11.59 0.28 -15.51
C ASN A 137 10.63 1.24 -14.83
N CYS A 138 10.38 0.98 -13.57
CA CYS A 138 9.64 1.88 -12.70
C CYS A 138 10.26 1.95 -11.30
N ARG A 139 9.92 3.00 -10.59
CA ARG A 139 10.29 3.19 -9.20
C ARG A 139 9.06 3.10 -8.32
N VAL A 140 9.12 2.26 -7.31
CA VAL A 140 8.06 2.12 -6.32
C VAL A 140 8.43 2.84 -5.03
N PHE A 141 7.43 3.50 -4.46
CA PHE A 141 7.50 4.19 -3.18
C PHE A 141 6.41 3.61 -2.29
N PHE A 142 6.80 2.92 -1.22
CA PHE A 142 5.86 2.31 -0.29
C PHE A 142 6.03 2.89 1.10
N TRP A 143 5.04 3.60 1.59
CA TRP A 143 4.94 3.97 2.99
C TRP A 143 4.40 2.79 3.78
N ARG A 144 5.19 2.36 4.74
CA ARG A 144 4.83 1.34 5.71
C ARG A 144 4.26 2.04 6.92
N ILE A 145 3.02 1.74 7.29
CA ILE A 145 2.27 2.54 8.24
C ILE A 145 1.65 1.62 9.30
N ARG A 146 1.73 2.03 10.54
CA ARG A 146 1.08 1.33 11.64
C ARG A 146 0.55 2.29 12.69
N ARG A 147 -0.59 1.95 13.29
CA ARG A 147 -1.19 2.72 14.38
C ARG A 147 -0.44 2.43 15.67
N VAL A 148 0.55 3.24 16.00
CA VAL A 148 1.39 3.14 17.20
C VAL A 148 1.78 4.53 17.70
N GLN A 149 1.85 4.67 19.04
CA GLN A 149 2.17 5.92 19.70
C GLN A 149 3.28 5.73 20.74
N GLY A 150 3.89 6.84 21.16
CA GLY A 150 4.93 6.85 22.20
C GLY A 150 6.07 5.87 21.89
N TRP A 151 6.55 5.17 22.90
CA TRP A 151 7.66 4.21 22.79
C TRP A 151 7.38 3.03 21.82
N GLN A 152 6.12 2.68 21.59
CA GLN A 152 5.74 1.64 20.64
C GLN A 152 6.08 2.03 19.19
N ARG A 153 6.05 3.35 18.89
CA ARG A 153 6.46 3.90 17.60
C ARG A 153 7.92 3.56 17.29
N ASP A 154 8.79 3.84 18.24
CA ASP A 154 10.23 3.63 18.07
C ASP A 154 10.58 2.15 18.02
N MET A 155 9.96 1.35 18.90
CA MET A 155 10.10 -0.10 18.89
C MET A 155 9.65 -0.70 17.56
N TRP A 156 8.49 -0.29 17.02
CA TRP A 156 8.01 -0.80 15.75
C TRP A 156 8.94 -0.41 14.59
N ARG A 157 9.39 0.83 14.53
CA ARG A 157 10.33 1.30 13.51
C ARG A 157 11.65 0.53 13.54
N PHE A 158 12.19 0.30 14.73
CA PHE A 158 13.42 -0.48 14.93
C PHE A 158 13.23 -1.93 14.46
N MET A 159 12.17 -2.59 14.92
CA MET A 159 11.89 -3.99 14.57
C MET A 159 11.65 -4.16 13.08
N TYR A 160 10.90 -3.25 12.48
CA TYR A 160 10.63 -3.34 11.06
C TYR A 160 11.90 -3.18 10.23
N ARG A 161 12.65 -2.11 10.43
CA ARG A 161 13.89 -1.85 9.67
C ARG A 161 14.93 -2.96 9.79
N ASN A 162 15.06 -3.56 10.97
CA ASN A 162 16.12 -4.53 11.22
C ASN A 162 15.73 -5.97 10.90
N ARG A 163 14.44 -6.28 10.78
CA ARG A 163 13.99 -7.68 10.61
C ARG A 163 12.96 -7.87 9.49
N LEU A 164 12.00 -6.99 9.36
CA LEU A 164 10.85 -7.22 8.47
C LEU A 164 11.04 -6.63 7.07
N GLU A 165 11.82 -5.57 6.93
CA GLU A 165 12.03 -4.91 5.66
C GLU A 165 12.65 -5.85 4.62
N LYS A 166 13.65 -6.63 5.01
CA LYS A 166 14.28 -7.62 4.13
C LYS A 166 13.28 -8.67 3.62
N LEU A 167 12.40 -9.15 4.50
CA LEU A 167 11.40 -10.17 4.18
C LEU A 167 10.30 -9.66 3.23
N HIS A 168 10.19 -8.37 3.03
CA HIS A 168 9.19 -7.76 2.13
C HIS A 168 9.75 -7.47 0.73
N TRP A 169 11.07 -7.49 0.58
CA TRP A 169 11.73 -7.23 -0.70
C TRP A 169 12.33 -8.49 -1.34
N GLU A 170 12.41 -9.59 -0.60
CA GLU A 170 12.80 -10.92 -1.08
C GLU A 170 11.56 -11.74 -1.51
#